data_2d78aed10b1624a0d9d3b0f9f1bdc064
#
_entry.id   2d78aed10b1624a0d9d3b0f9f1bdc064
#
_cell.length_a   1.000
_cell.length_b   1.000
_cell.length_c   1.000
_cell.angle_alpha   90.00
_cell.angle_beta   90.00
_cell.angle_gamma   90.00
#
_symmetry.space_group_name_H-M   'P 1'
#
loop_
_entity.id
_entity.type
_entity.pdbx_description
1 polymer ?
#
loop_
_entity_poly.entity_id
_entity_poly.type
_entity_poly.pdbx_seq_one_letter_code
_entity_poly.pdbx_strand_id
1 'polypeptide(L)'
;MQITPAEIAETLAMVSKQHLDIRTITLGLNLRGCTDADIDAMARKVYDRMTSAAERLVPTAEQLEREFGIPIVNKRISITPVAELCAATDAQDLTPVAVAMDRAGKEVGVDFVGGFSALVHKGASKADVKLMDSIPHALSVTDNVCSSVNVGSTRAGINMDAVLKMAGVVKAAAEATADRQCIGAGKLVVFCNAVEDNPFMAGAFHGSGEADAVINVGVSGPGVVRAVLADLPKDADLTTVAEAIKATAFKITRAGELMAREASQRLGAQQGILDLSLAPTPAEGDSVAEILEAIGVGTCGGPGTTAALALLNDAVKKGGVMASSSVGGLSGAFIPVSEDAGMIRAAETGALSLEKLEAMTCVCSVGLDMIAIPGDTSVEAICGIIADECAIGMINNKTTAVRVIPAIGKTVGDRLEFGGLQGYAPVMPVNRFAGTTFAHRGGRMPAPLNALKN
;
A
#
# COMPACT_ATOMS: atom_id res chain seq x y z
N MET A 1 -14.93 23.88 -22.42
CA MET A 1 -14.82 22.57 -23.09
C MET A 1 -16.25 22.05 -23.19
N GLN A 2 -16.77 21.78 -24.39
CA GLN A 2 -18.09 21.17 -24.54
C GLN A 2 -17.97 19.68 -24.35
N ILE A 3 -18.67 19.12 -23.36
CA ILE A 3 -18.75 17.68 -23.12
C ILE A 3 -19.73 17.09 -24.15
N THR A 4 -19.29 16.09 -24.86
CA THR A 4 -20.11 15.40 -25.86
C THR A 4 -20.96 14.31 -25.23
N PRO A 5 -22.12 13.92 -25.84
CA PRO A 5 -22.89 12.78 -25.34
C PRO A 5 -22.09 11.45 -25.25
N ALA A 6 -21.11 11.26 -26.14
CA ALA A 6 -20.25 10.10 -26.12
C ALA A 6 -19.34 10.07 -24.87
N GLU A 7 -18.76 11.20 -24.48
CA GLU A 7 -17.93 11.32 -23.27
C GLU A 7 -18.73 11.09 -22.00
N ILE A 8 -19.99 11.53 -21.97
CA ILE A 8 -20.91 11.24 -20.86
C ILE A 8 -21.18 9.73 -20.77
N ALA A 9 -21.51 9.10 -21.89
CA ALA A 9 -21.79 7.66 -21.94
C ALA A 9 -20.56 6.84 -21.54
N GLU A 10 -19.36 7.24 -21.96
CA GLU A 10 -18.10 6.62 -21.57
C GLU A 10 -17.87 6.72 -20.05
N THR A 11 -18.03 7.91 -19.46
CA THR A 11 -17.87 8.09 -18.02
C THR A 11 -18.85 7.24 -17.22
N LEU A 12 -20.10 7.16 -17.65
CA LEU A 12 -21.11 6.29 -17.04
C LEU A 12 -20.71 4.80 -17.13
N ALA A 13 -20.17 4.37 -18.26
CA ALA A 13 -19.70 3.00 -18.45
C ALA A 13 -18.50 2.69 -17.54
N MET A 14 -17.56 3.62 -17.39
CA MET A 14 -16.40 3.46 -16.51
C MET A 14 -16.84 3.16 -15.07
N VAL A 15 -17.83 3.87 -14.55
CA VAL A 15 -18.34 3.68 -13.19
C VAL A 15 -19.23 2.44 -13.08
N SER A 16 -20.25 2.33 -13.97
CA SER A 16 -21.33 1.34 -13.80
C SER A 16 -20.97 -0.08 -14.26
N LYS A 17 -19.94 -0.24 -15.13
CA LYS A 17 -19.57 -1.52 -15.75
C LYS A 17 -18.09 -1.89 -15.64
N GLN A 18 -17.21 -0.92 -15.43
CA GLN A 18 -15.76 -1.10 -15.54
C GLN A 18 -15.04 -0.84 -14.22
N HIS A 19 -15.78 -0.78 -13.10
CA HIS A 19 -15.23 -0.69 -11.73
C HIS A 19 -14.31 0.53 -11.48
N LEU A 20 -14.56 1.69 -12.13
CA LEU A 20 -13.92 2.94 -11.71
C LEU A 20 -14.37 3.30 -10.30
N ASP A 21 -13.42 3.45 -9.39
CA ASP A 21 -13.69 3.90 -8.03
C ASP A 21 -12.69 4.95 -7.54
N ILE A 22 -13.11 5.74 -6.57
CA ILE A 22 -12.20 6.43 -5.66
C ILE A 22 -11.87 5.43 -4.57
N ARG A 23 -10.69 4.82 -4.67
CA ARG A 23 -10.28 3.76 -3.77
C ARG A 23 -10.18 4.25 -2.33
N THR A 24 -9.75 5.51 -2.14
CA THR A 24 -9.70 6.09 -0.82
C THR A 24 -9.69 7.62 -0.86
N ILE A 25 -10.34 8.23 0.16
CA ILE A 25 -10.04 9.59 0.62
C ILE A 25 -9.34 9.46 1.96
N THR A 26 -8.10 9.93 2.04
CA THR A 26 -7.25 9.82 3.23
C THR A 26 -6.96 11.20 3.79
N LEU A 27 -7.34 11.42 5.06
CA LEU A 27 -6.99 12.61 5.82
C LEU A 27 -5.64 12.39 6.53
N GLY A 28 -4.61 13.08 6.08
CA GLY A 28 -3.31 13.15 6.75
C GLY A 28 -3.35 14.19 7.87
N LEU A 29 -2.89 13.82 9.08
CA LEU A 29 -2.93 14.68 10.26
C LEU A 29 -1.56 14.79 10.94
N ASN A 30 -1.13 16.01 11.18
CA ASN A 30 -0.01 16.32 12.06
C ASN A 30 -0.45 16.20 13.51
N LEU A 31 0.18 15.26 14.24
CA LEU A 31 -0.08 15.00 15.65
C LEU A 31 1.06 15.40 16.59
N ARG A 32 2.08 16.13 16.13
CA ARG A 32 3.23 16.52 16.96
C ARG A 32 2.82 17.30 18.21
N GLY A 33 1.73 18.08 18.15
CA GLY A 33 1.15 18.76 19.30
C GLY A 33 0.56 17.83 20.38
N CYS A 34 0.42 16.53 20.08
CA CYS A 34 -0.10 15.52 21.02
C CYS A 34 1.00 14.90 21.90
N THR A 35 2.27 15.20 21.65
CA THR A 35 3.41 14.65 22.41
C THR A 35 3.25 14.90 23.92
N ASP A 36 3.52 13.87 24.73
CA ASP A 36 3.49 13.93 26.18
C ASP A 36 4.47 12.90 26.78
N ALA A 37 4.98 13.17 27.98
CA ALA A 37 5.80 12.22 28.72
C ALA A 37 4.96 11.07 29.30
N ASP A 38 3.70 11.35 29.67
CA ASP A 38 2.71 10.36 30.08
C ASP A 38 2.04 9.77 28.83
N ILE A 39 2.18 8.46 28.62
CA ILE A 39 1.64 7.74 27.47
C ILE A 39 0.10 7.80 27.43
N ASP A 40 -0.58 7.78 28.58
CA ASP A 40 -2.03 7.85 28.62
C ASP A 40 -2.54 9.26 28.32
N ALA A 41 -1.82 10.30 28.74
CA ALA A 41 -2.11 11.68 28.35
C ALA A 41 -1.90 11.87 26.85
N MET A 42 -0.82 11.33 26.28
CA MET A 42 -0.56 11.34 24.84
C MET A 42 -1.68 10.63 24.09
N ALA A 43 -2.07 9.44 24.49
CA ALA A 43 -3.14 8.65 23.89
C ALA A 43 -4.48 9.43 23.87
N ARG A 44 -4.83 10.10 24.95
CA ARG A 44 -6.02 10.97 25.00
C ARG A 44 -5.92 12.13 24.01
N LYS A 45 -4.80 12.83 23.94
CA LYS A 45 -4.59 13.94 22.98
C LYS A 45 -4.68 13.46 21.52
N VAL A 46 -4.11 12.28 21.23
CA VAL A 46 -4.21 11.66 19.90
C VAL A 46 -5.67 11.37 19.54
N TYR A 47 -6.41 10.74 20.45
CA TYR A 47 -7.83 10.46 20.26
C TYR A 47 -8.64 11.75 20.01
N ASP A 48 -8.51 12.76 20.89
CA ASP A 48 -9.24 14.02 20.80
C ASP A 48 -8.93 14.77 19.49
N ARG A 49 -7.65 14.80 19.08
CA ARG A 49 -7.23 15.47 17.85
C ARG A 49 -7.76 14.75 16.60
N MET A 50 -7.71 13.42 16.58
CA MET A 50 -8.19 12.64 15.45
C MET A 50 -9.70 12.75 15.30
N THR A 51 -10.47 12.58 16.38
CA THR A 51 -11.94 12.67 16.33
C THR A 51 -12.41 14.05 15.89
N SER A 52 -11.85 15.12 16.48
CA SER A 52 -12.18 16.50 16.12
C SER A 52 -11.84 16.82 14.66
N ALA A 53 -10.68 16.39 14.16
CA ALA A 53 -10.26 16.71 12.81
C ALA A 53 -10.99 15.90 11.73
N ALA A 54 -11.38 14.66 12.03
CA ALA A 54 -11.99 13.75 11.07
C ALA A 54 -13.52 13.66 11.16
N GLU A 55 -14.17 14.41 12.07
CA GLU A 55 -15.63 14.38 12.29
C GLU A 55 -16.43 14.47 10.98
N ARG A 56 -15.96 15.28 10.02
CA ARG A 56 -16.65 15.53 8.76
C ARG A 56 -16.18 14.67 7.60
N LEU A 57 -15.14 13.84 7.78
CA LEU A 57 -14.52 13.09 6.68
C LEU A 57 -15.50 12.12 6.02
N VAL A 58 -16.10 11.22 6.80
CA VAL A 58 -17.03 10.20 6.30
C VAL A 58 -18.30 10.83 5.72
N PRO A 59 -19.00 11.73 6.43
CA PRO A 59 -20.18 12.40 5.88
C PRO A 59 -19.90 13.15 4.56
N THR A 60 -18.72 13.80 4.45
CA THR A 60 -18.33 14.51 3.22
C THR A 60 -18.07 13.52 2.09
N ALA A 61 -17.38 12.42 2.34
CA ALA A 61 -17.13 11.40 1.33
C ALA A 61 -18.44 10.78 0.82
N GLU A 62 -19.37 10.43 1.70
CA GLU A 62 -20.68 9.91 1.31
C GLU A 62 -21.51 10.93 0.52
N GLN A 63 -21.40 12.22 0.85
CA GLN A 63 -22.07 13.27 0.08
C GLN A 63 -21.47 13.36 -1.33
N LEU A 64 -20.14 13.34 -1.47
CA LEU A 64 -19.46 13.36 -2.76
C LEU A 64 -19.84 12.15 -3.61
N GLU A 65 -19.87 10.95 -3.01
CA GLU A 65 -20.31 9.73 -3.69
C GLU A 65 -21.72 9.87 -4.27
N ARG A 66 -22.68 10.35 -3.46
CA ARG A 66 -24.06 10.58 -3.93
C ARG A 66 -24.16 11.64 -5.01
N GLU A 67 -23.38 12.71 -4.93
CA GLU A 67 -23.44 13.85 -5.84
C GLU A 67 -22.80 13.54 -7.20
N PHE A 68 -21.65 12.87 -7.21
CA PHE A 68 -20.90 12.57 -8.43
C PHE A 68 -21.16 11.17 -8.98
N GLY A 69 -21.80 10.31 -8.21
CA GLY A 69 -22.10 8.93 -8.63
C GLY A 69 -20.88 8.02 -8.74
N ILE A 70 -19.72 8.44 -8.22
CA ILE A 70 -18.48 7.64 -8.23
C ILE A 70 -18.30 7.04 -6.85
N PRO A 71 -18.20 5.69 -6.71
CA PRO A 71 -18.02 5.05 -5.41
C PRO A 71 -16.73 5.51 -4.71
N ILE A 72 -16.83 5.78 -3.40
CA ILE A 72 -15.68 6.07 -2.53
C ILE A 72 -15.55 4.91 -1.55
N VAL A 73 -14.67 3.97 -1.88
CA VAL A 73 -14.63 2.65 -1.24
C VAL A 73 -14.12 2.71 0.19
N ASN A 74 -13.03 3.47 0.44
CA ASN A 74 -12.46 3.62 1.78
C ASN A 74 -12.33 5.09 2.19
N LYS A 75 -12.51 5.35 3.47
CA LYS A 75 -12.19 6.60 4.15
C LYS A 75 -11.12 6.29 5.19
N ARG A 76 -10.00 6.99 5.16
CA ARG A 76 -8.83 6.66 5.96
C ARG A 76 -8.26 7.89 6.68
N ILE A 77 -7.53 7.62 7.74
CA ILE A 77 -6.68 8.62 8.41
C ILE A 77 -5.24 8.12 8.35
N SER A 78 -4.30 9.01 8.06
CA SER A 78 -2.87 8.78 8.26
C SER A 78 -2.32 9.85 9.19
N ILE A 79 -1.48 9.44 10.16
CA ILE A 79 -0.95 10.36 11.17
C ILE A 79 0.56 10.42 11.13
N THR A 80 1.13 11.45 11.77
CA THR A 80 2.56 11.51 12.07
C THR A 80 3.04 10.17 12.63
N PRO A 81 4.18 9.63 12.19
CA PRO A 81 4.72 8.37 12.72
C PRO A 81 4.75 8.37 14.24
N VAL A 82 4.07 7.40 14.86
CA VAL A 82 3.92 7.33 16.34
C VAL A 82 5.26 7.27 17.04
N ALA A 83 6.29 6.68 16.44
CA ALA A 83 7.63 6.69 17.01
C ALA A 83 8.17 8.11 17.25
N GLU A 84 7.83 9.10 16.40
CA GLU A 84 8.21 10.51 16.60
C GLU A 84 7.49 11.11 17.81
N LEU A 85 6.21 10.81 17.98
CA LEU A 85 5.41 11.30 19.11
C LEU A 85 5.92 10.74 20.44
N CYS A 86 6.30 9.45 20.42
CA CYS A 86 6.72 8.70 21.59
C CYS A 86 8.19 8.93 21.99
N ALA A 87 8.90 9.83 21.32
CA ALA A 87 10.27 10.18 21.69
C ALA A 87 10.37 10.82 23.09
N ALA A 88 9.31 11.43 23.59
CA ALA A 88 9.26 12.10 24.88
C ALA A 88 8.85 11.19 26.05
N THR A 89 8.34 9.98 25.79
CA THR A 89 7.86 9.08 26.85
C THR A 89 8.87 7.97 27.17
N ASP A 90 8.91 7.58 28.46
CA ASP A 90 9.68 6.43 28.91
C ASP A 90 8.90 5.10 28.86
N ALA A 91 7.62 5.12 28.46
CA ALA A 91 6.79 3.92 28.29
C ALA A 91 7.51 2.88 27.43
N GLN A 92 7.42 1.61 27.82
CA GLN A 92 8.05 0.51 27.08
C GLN A 92 7.09 -0.10 26.05
N ASP A 93 5.79 -0.02 26.29
CA ASP A 93 4.72 -0.45 25.38
C ASP A 93 3.96 0.78 24.86
N LEU A 94 3.88 0.91 23.53
CA LEU A 94 3.19 2.01 22.86
C LEU A 94 1.78 1.63 22.41
N THR A 95 1.31 0.44 22.77
CA THR A 95 -0.06 -0.05 22.46
C THR A 95 -1.17 0.90 22.92
N PRO A 96 -1.08 1.65 24.05
CA PRO A 96 -2.13 2.61 24.42
C PRO A 96 -2.42 3.66 23.34
N VAL A 97 -1.39 4.10 22.58
CA VAL A 97 -1.59 5.02 21.46
C VAL A 97 -2.31 4.32 20.31
N ALA A 98 -1.95 3.08 19.96
CA ALA A 98 -2.64 2.32 18.92
C ALA A 98 -4.12 2.09 19.27
N VAL A 99 -4.43 1.78 20.52
CA VAL A 99 -5.82 1.64 21.02
C VAL A 99 -6.60 2.96 20.91
N ALA A 100 -5.95 4.10 21.21
CA ALA A 100 -6.57 5.41 21.04
C ALA A 100 -6.85 5.71 19.56
N MET A 101 -5.92 5.38 18.65
CA MET A 101 -6.10 5.50 17.20
C MET A 101 -7.28 4.64 16.71
N ASP A 102 -7.37 3.40 17.16
CA ASP A 102 -8.44 2.47 16.77
C ASP A 102 -9.82 2.97 17.23
N ARG A 103 -9.90 3.43 18.49
CA ARG A 103 -11.13 4.01 19.03
C ARG A 103 -11.55 5.27 18.27
N ALA A 104 -10.62 6.18 17.98
CA ALA A 104 -10.89 7.37 17.20
C ALA A 104 -11.37 7.02 15.78
N GLY A 105 -10.69 6.08 15.12
CA GLY A 105 -11.09 5.61 13.80
C GLY A 105 -12.51 5.01 13.78
N LYS A 106 -12.84 4.19 14.77
CA LYS A 106 -14.20 3.60 14.93
C LYS A 106 -15.25 4.67 15.19
N GLU A 107 -14.95 5.67 16.02
CA GLU A 107 -15.89 6.75 16.34
C GLU A 107 -16.24 7.60 15.13
N VAL A 108 -15.24 7.97 14.32
CA VAL A 108 -15.48 8.77 13.09
C VAL A 108 -15.87 7.93 11.88
N GLY A 109 -15.91 6.60 12.00
CA GLY A 109 -16.38 5.67 10.98
C GLY A 109 -15.41 5.43 9.82
N VAL A 110 -14.09 5.61 10.02
CA VAL A 110 -13.10 5.34 8.97
C VAL A 110 -12.70 3.86 8.93
N ASP A 111 -12.32 3.39 7.74
CA ASP A 111 -11.98 1.99 7.50
C ASP A 111 -10.59 1.63 8.05
N PHE A 112 -9.61 2.54 7.90
CA PHE A 112 -8.23 2.31 8.33
C PHE A 112 -7.59 3.56 8.93
N VAL A 113 -6.66 3.34 9.88
CA VAL A 113 -5.83 4.37 10.49
C VAL A 113 -4.37 3.94 10.36
N GLY A 114 -3.61 4.65 9.54
CA GLY A 114 -2.17 4.45 9.37
C GLY A 114 -1.35 5.39 10.25
N GLY A 115 -0.06 5.07 10.42
CA GLY A 115 0.89 5.90 11.16
C GLY A 115 1.37 5.31 12.49
N PHE A 116 0.95 4.09 12.87
CA PHE A 116 1.66 3.35 13.92
C PHE A 116 3.00 2.85 13.34
N SER A 117 3.91 3.80 13.08
CA SER A 117 5.03 3.65 12.15
C SER A 117 6.34 4.20 12.72
N ALA A 118 7.46 3.69 12.15
CA ALA A 118 8.81 4.16 12.44
C ALA A 118 9.65 4.29 11.16
N LEU A 119 10.58 5.25 11.12
CA LEU A 119 11.47 5.52 9.99
C LEU A 119 12.92 5.25 10.40
N VAL A 120 13.39 4.01 10.20
CA VAL A 120 14.68 3.53 10.74
C VAL A 120 15.75 3.29 9.68
N HIS A 121 15.55 3.78 8.46
CA HIS A 121 16.48 3.59 7.34
C HIS A 121 17.88 4.19 7.56
N LYS A 122 18.01 5.18 8.45
CA LYS A 122 19.32 5.75 8.85
C LYS A 122 19.82 5.24 10.20
N GLY A 123 18.98 4.62 10.98
CA GLY A 123 19.23 4.13 12.32
C GLY A 123 17.95 4.19 13.13
N ALA A 124 17.88 3.46 14.23
CA ALA A 124 16.72 3.41 15.11
C ALA A 124 17.01 4.19 16.40
N SER A 125 16.11 5.09 16.78
CA SER A 125 16.06 5.69 18.10
C SER A 125 15.50 4.70 19.13
N LYS A 126 15.56 5.06 20.42
CA LYS A 126 14.91 4.25 21.46
C LYS A 126 13.39 4.14 21.26
N ALA A 127 12.75 5.20 20.79
CA ALA A 127 11.32 5.22 20.51
C ALA A 127 10.96 4.32 19.33
N ASP A 128 11.77 4.31 18.26
CA ASP A 128 11.57 3.42 17.13
C ASP A 128 11.66 1.94 17.55
N VAL A 129 12.63 1.60 18.41
CA VAL A 129 12.77 0.23 18.91
C VAL A 129 11.55 -0.19 19.72
N LYS A 130 11.07 0.68 20.64
CA LYS A 130 9.84 0.43 21.42
C LYS A 130 8.61 0.27 20.55
N LEU A 131 8.49 1.08 19.48
CA LEU A 131 7.39 0.96 18.54
C LEU A 131 7.44 -0.39 17.84
N MET A 132 8.59 -0.78 17.26
CA MET A 132 8.72 -2.07 16.59
C MET A 132 8.40 -3.24 17.53
N ASP A 133 8.80 -3.17 18.79
CA ASP A 133 8.48 -4.18 19.80
C ASP A 133 6.98 -4.22 20.16
N SER A 134 6.29 -3.09 20.08
CA SER A 134 4.85 -2.99 20.38
C SER A 134 3.95 -3.44 19.23
N ILE A 135 4.45 -3.50 17.98
CA ILE A 135 3.63 -3.81 16.78
C ILE A 135 2.81 -5.10 16.92
N PRO A 136 3.38 -6.27 17.32
CA PRO A 136 2.60 -7.50 17.37
C PRO A 136 1.40 -7.40 18.31
N HIS A 137 1.59 -6.85 19.51
CA HIS A 137 0.53 -6.65 20.48
C HIS A 137 -0.47 -5.59 19.99
N ALA A 138 -0.02 -4.42 19.55
CA ALA A 138 -0.90 -3.37 19.05
C ALA A 138 -1.83 -3.85 17.93
N LEU A 139 -1.30 -4.58 16.95
CA LEU A 139 -2.10 -5.11 15.83
C LEU A 139 -3.00 -6.29 16.24
N SER A 140 -2.71 -6.97 17.34
CA SER A 140 -3.57 -8.03 17.87
C SER A 140 -4.79 -7.51 18.61
N VAL A 141 -4.72 -6.32 19.22
CA VAL A 141 -5.80 -5.73 20.03
C VAL A 141 -6.56 -4.60 19.34
N THR A 142 -6.20 -4.29 18.10
CA THR A 142 -6.85 -3.25 17.27
C THR A 142 -7.40 -3.84 15.97
N ASP A 143 -8.47 -3.24 15.44
CA ASP A 143 -9.07 -3.68 14.17
C ASP A 143 -8.62 -2.83 12.99
N ASN A 144 -8.72 -1.49 13.10
CA ASN A 144 -8.51 -0.56 11.99
C ASN A 144 -7.08 0.01 11.91
N VAL A 145 -6.24 -0.21 12.93
CA VAL A 145 -4.87 0.32 12.94
C VAL A 145 -3.96 -0.50 12.05
N CYS A 146 -3.20 0.22 11.22
CA CYS A 146 -2.17 -0.34 10.36
C CYS A 146 -0.80 0.24 10.73
N SER A 147 0.24 -0.55 10.47
CA SER A 147 1.62 -0.24 10.83
C SER A 147 2.56 -0.32 9.65
N SER A 148 3.62 0.48 9.69
CA SER A 148 4.73 0.35 8.74
C SER A 148 6.07 0.72 9.36
N VAL A 149 7.13 0.12 8.82
CA VAL A 149 8.50 0.48 9.20
C VAL A 149 9.34 0.65 7.93
N ASN A 150 9.93 1.84 7.74
CA ASN A 150 10.83 2.10 6.62
C ASN A 150 12.27 1.76 7.02
N VAL A 151 12.81 0.66 6.49
CA VAL A 151 14.12 0.11 6.88
C VAL A 151 15.25 0.44 5.90
N GLY A 152 14.92 0.99 4.73
CA GLY A 152 15.89 1.30 3.69
C GLY A 152 15.55 2.53 2.86
N SER A 153 16.56 3.08 2.19
CA SER A 153 16.37 4.09 1.16
C SER A 153 17.56 4.11 0.20
N THR A 154 17.33 4.60 -1.02
CA THR A 154 18.40 4.79 -2.00
C THR A 154 19.53 5.67 -1.45
N ARG A 155 19.21 6.68 -0.64
CA ARG A 155 20.24 7.61 -0.08
C ARG A 155 20.96 7.05 1.15
N ALA A 156 20.31 6.21 1.95
CA ALA A 156 20.88 5.73 3.21
C ALA A 156 21.38 4.30 3.14
N GLY A 157 21.00 3.54 2.12
CA GLY A 157 21.20 2.09 2.10
C GLY A 157 20.13 1.36 2.90
N ILE A 158 20.40 0.13 3.29
CA ILE A 158 19.47 -0.75 4.02
C ILE A 158 20.00 -0.98 5.43
N ASN A 159 19.17 -0.75 6.43
CA ASN A 159 19.45 -1.05 7.84
C ASN A 159 19.15 -2.53 8.10
N MET A 160 20.18 -3.40 7.99
CA MET A 160 20.02 -4.85 8.12
C MET A 160 19.65 -5.31 9.53
N ASP A 161 20.02 -4.55 10.57
CA ASP A 161 19.57 -4.81 11.94
C ASP A 161 18.06 -4.63 12.06
N ALA A 162 17.51 -3.57 11.43
CA ALA A 162 16.08 -3.34 11.39
C ALA A 162 15.36 -4.36 10.50
N VAL A 163 15.95 -4.79 9.39
CA VAL A 163 15.39 -5.83 8.51
C VAL A 163 15.22 -7.14 9.29
N LEU A 164 16.26 -7.61 9.99
CA LEU A 164 16.15 -8.82 10.80
C LEU A 164 15.12 -8.68 11.93
N LYS A 165 15.12 -7.53 12.61
CA LYS A 165 14.12 -7.24 13.65
C LYS A 165 12.70 -7.29 13.09
N MET A 166 12.47 -6.64 11.95
CA MET A 166 11.14 -6.62 11.32
C MET A 166 10.70 -8.00 10.82
N ALA A 167 11.61 -8.84 10.35
CA ALA A 167 11.28 -10.23 10.01
C ALA A 167 10.71 -10.99 11.23
N GLY A 168 11.31 -10.79 12.41
CA GLY A 168 10.78 -11.31 13.68
C GLY A 168 9.42 -10.71 14.04
N VAL A 169 9.25 -9.40 13.87
CA VAL A 169 7.99 -8.68 14.15
C VAL A 169 6.86 -9.15 13.22
N VAL A 170 7.12 -9.36 11.92
CA VAL A 170 6.14 -9.92 10.96
C VAL A 170 5.68 -11.30 11.41
N LYS A 171 6.62 -12.17 11.80
CA LYS A 171 6.29 -13.51 12.32
C LYS A 171 5.46 -13.43 13.59
N ALA A 172 5.87 -12.62 14.56
CA ALA A 172 5.17 -12.45 15.82
C ALA A 172 3.75 -11.83 15.64
N ALA A 173 3.58 -10.89 14.70
CA ALA A 173 2.28 -10.32 14.38
C ALA A 173 1.32 -11.35 13.76
N ALA A 174 1.84 -12.25 12.91
CA ALA A 174 1.09 -13.38 12.38
C ALA A 174 0.67 -14.35 13.50
N GLU A 175 1.60 -14.72 14.37
CA GLU A 175 1.36 -15.61 15.52
C GLU A 175 0.33 -15.02 16.48
N ALA A 176 0.42 -13.74 16.82
CA ALA A 176 -0.50 -13.04 17.71
C ALA A 176 -1.94 -12.93 17.16
N THR A 177 -2.14 -13.21 15.88
CA THR A 177 -3.45 -13.15 15.20
C THR A 177 -3.76 -14.41 14.39
N ALA A 178 -3.17 -15.55 14.78
CA ALA A 178 -3.36 -16.82 14.09
C ALA A 178 -4.83 -17.25 14.03
N ASP A 179 -5.59 -16.96 15.07
CA ASP A 179 -7.05 -17.19 15.17
C ASP A 179 -7.87 -16.30 14.23
N ARG A 180 -7.29 -15.19 13.74
CA ARG A 180 -7.90 -14.23 12.80
C ARG A 180 -7.17 -14.21 11.46
N GLN A 181 -6.84 -15.39 10.90
CA GLN A 181 -6.18 -15.56 9.61
C GLN A 181 -4.83 -14.83 9.50
N CYS A 182 -4.09 -14.67 10.60
CA CYS A 182 -2.79 -13.99 10.64
C CYS A 182 -2.85 -12.52 10.17
N ILE A 183 -4.00 -11.86 10.28
CA ILE A 183 -4.26 -10.52 9.73
C ILE A 183 -3.33 -9.44 10.32
N GLY A 184 -2.75 -9.65 11.50
CA GLY A 184 -1.77 -8.73 12.05
C GLY A 184 -0.58 -8.49 11.11
N ALA A 185 -0.08 -9.55 10.45
CA ALA A 185 0.93 -9.41 9.41
C ALA A 185 0.37 -8.74 8.14
N GLY A 186 -0.90 -8.94 7.81
CA GLY A 186 -1.58 -8.25 6.69
C GLY A 186 -1.78 -6.75 6.92
N LYS A 187 -1.75 -6.29 8.18
CA LYS A 187 -1.82 -4.87 8.55
C LYS A 187 -0.43 -4.23 8.77
N LEU A 188 0.66 -4.95 8.47
CA LEU A 188 2.03 -4.51 8.65
C LEU A 188 2.79 -4.48 7.33
N VAL A 189 3.46 -3.37 7.04
CA VAL A 189 4.26 -3.19 5.84
C VAL A 189 5.70 -2.83 6.21
N VAL A 190 6.67 -3.49 5.60
CA VAL A 190 8.08 -3.09 5.68
C VAL A 190 8.47 -2.41 4.37
N PHE A 191 8.96 -1.17 4.47
CA PHE A 191 9.27 -0.33 3.31
C PHE A 191 10.76 -0.13 3.08
N CYS A 192 11.10 0.06 1.82
CA CYS A 192 12.28 0.81 1.37
C CYS A 192 11.82 1.99 0.51
N ASN A 193 12.40 3.17 0.70
CA ASN A 193 11.97 4.42 0.06
C ASN A 193 10.48 4.73 0.27
N ALA A 194 9.97 4.58 1.49
CA ALA A 194 8.59 4.91 1.79
C ALA A 194 8.26 6.36 1.39
N VAL A 195 7.13 6.57 0.73
CA VAL A 195 6.57 7.89 0.45
C VAL A 195 5.77 8.38 1.63
N GLU A 196 5.85 9.67 1.92
CA GLU A 196 5.31 10.30 3.13
C GLU A 196 3.82 10.67 3.01
N ASP A 197 3.29 10.63 1.80
CA ASP A 197 1.95 11.09 1.43
C ASP A 197 1.09 9.99 0.77
N ASN A 198 1.41 8.74 1.04
CA ASN A 198 0.75 7.58 0.44
C ASN A 198 -0.68 7.39 0.99
N PRO A 199 -1.75 7.45 0.16
CA PRO A 199 -3.11 7.21 0.62
C PRO A 199 -3.56 5.75 0.57
N PHE A 200 -2.86 4.87 -0.14
CA PHE A 200 -3.34 3.54 -0.50
C PHE A 200 -2.99 2.43 0.48
N MET A 201 -1.73 2.38 0.88
CA MET A 201 -1.24 1.24 1.65
C MET A 201 -1.69 1.28 3.10
N ALA A 202 -1.82 0.09 3.68
CA ALA A 202 -2.03 -0.08 5.11
C ALA A 202 -0.98 0.65 5.97
N GLY A 203 0.22 0.83 5.44
CA GLY A 203 1.31 1.53 6.10
C GLY A 203 1.41 3.03 5.83
N ALA A 204 0.36 3.69 5.33
CA ALA A 204 0.36 5.13 5.14
C ALA A 204 0.70 5.90 6.44
N PHE A 205 1.43 6.99 6.32
CA PHE A 205 1.71 7.90 7.41
C PHE A 205 1.78 9.33 6.88
N HIS A 206 1.61 10.30 7.77
CA HIS A 206 1.69 11.72 7.46
C HIS A 206 3.11 12.21 7.69
N GLY A 207 3.75 12.70 6.64
CA GLY A 207 5.15 13.09 6.65
C GLY A 207 5.44 14.36 7.46
N SER A 208 6.71 14.53 7.78
CA SER A 208 7.17 15.64 8.62
C SER A 208 7.17 17.00 7.90
N GLY A 209 7.17 17.01 6.58
CA GLY A 209 7.13 18.20 5.74
C GLY A 209 5.72 18.66 5.36
N GLU A 210 4.70 17.89 5.72
CA GLU A 210 3.32 18.14 5.36
C GLU A 210 2.64 19.21 6.25
N ALA A 211 1.54 19.78 5.73
CA ALA A 211 0.70 20.71 6.49
C ALA A 211 -0.03 20.00 7.64
N ASP A 212 -0.68 20.76 8.54
CA ASP A 212 -1.38 20.21 9.71
C ASP A 212 -2.52 19.24 9.35
N ALA A 213 -3.15 19.42 8.20
CA ALA A 213 -4.17 18.55 7.64
C ALA A 213 -4.12 18.56 6.11
N VAL A 214 -4.07 17.38 5.51
CA VAL A 214 -3.94 17.19 4.06
C VAL A 214 -4.93 16.12 3.60
N ILE A 215 -5.59 16.34 2.46
CA ILE A 215 -6.43 15.33 1.81
C ILE A 215 -5.66 14.71 0.65
N ASN A 216 -5.34 13.44 0.77
CA ASN A 216 -4.78 12.61 -0.29
C ASN A 216 -5.88 11.69 -0.85
N VAL A 217 -5.94 11.55 -2.17
CA VAL A 217 -6.96 10.73 -2.82
C VAL A 217 -6.31 9.66 -3.67
N GLY A 218 -6.79 8.43 -3.52
CA GLY A 218 -6.43 7.32 -4.37
C GLY A 218 -7.56 6.98 -5.33
N VAL A 219 -7.26 6.92 -6.62
CA VAL A 219 -8.21 6.52 -7.66
C VAL A 219 -7.73 5.24 -8.34
N SER A 220 -8.66 4.33 -8.63
CA SER A 220 -8.35 3.04 -9.23
C SER A 220 -9.32 2.70 -10.37
N GLY A 221 -8.89 1.80 -11.26
CA GLY A 221 -9.72 1.35 -12.37
C GLY A 221 -9.02 0.32 -13.26
N PRO A 222 -8.54 -0.82 -12.71
CA PRO A 222 -8.01 -1.90 -13.53
C PRO A 222 -9.02 -2.38 -14.54
N GLY A 223 -10.28 -2.52 -14.15
CA GLY A 223 -11.39 -2.92 -15.04
C GLY A 223 -11.60 -1.97 -16.22
N VAL A 224 -11.39 -0.66 -16.03
CA VAL A 224 -11.47 0.33 -17.12
C VAL A 224 -10.36 0.09 -18.14
N VAL A 225 -9.13 -0.10 -17.68
CA VAL A 225 -7.98 -0.38 -18.56
C VAL A 225 -8.19 -1.70 -19.30
N ARG A 226 -8.61 -2.76 -18.58
CA ARG A 226 -8.90 -4.07 -19.17
C ARG A 226 -9.96 -3.99 -20.26
N ALA A 227 -11.06 -3.27 -20.01
CA ALA A 227 -12.15 -3.12 -20.99
C ALA A 227 -11.66 -2.42 -22.28
N VAL A 228 -10.89 -1.35 -22.15
CA VAL A 228 -10.32 -0.64 -23.31
C VAL A 228 -9.38 -1.53 -24.11
N LEU A 229 -8.56 -2.37 -23.45
CA LEU A 229 -7.69 -3.30 -24.15
C LEU A 229 -8.46 -4.42 -24.87
N ALA A 230 -9.59 -4.86 -24.29
CA ALA A 230 -10.44 -5.87 -24.93
C ALA A 230 -11.11 -5.38 -26.22
N ASP A 231 -11.30 -4.07 -26.36
CA ASP A 231 -11.87 -3.43 -27.55
C ASP A 231 -10.84 -3.12 -28.65
N LEU A 232 -9.54 -3.28 -28.37
CA LEU A 232 -8.49 -3.07 -29.37
C LEU A 232 -8.47 -4.19 -30.43
N PRO A 233 -8.04 -3.88 -31.66
CA PRO A 233 -7.76 -4.90 -32.66
C PRO A 233 -6.74 -5.92 -32.12
N LYS A 234 -6.96 -7.21 -32.42
CA LYS A 234 -6.09 -8.30 -31.93
C LYS A 234 -4.65 -8.22 -32.47
N ASP A 235 -4.44 -7.49 -33.53
CA ASP A 235 -3.15 -7.24 -34.18
C ASP A 235 -2.57 -5.86 -33.82
N ALA A 236 -3.17 -5.16 -32.86
CA ALA A 236 -2.63 -3.90 -32.36
C ALA A 236 -1.21 -4.11 -31.79
N ASP A 237 -0.29 -3.25 -32.21
CA ASP A 237 1.08 -3.30 -31.71
C ASP A 237 1.19 -2.73 -30.27
N LEU A 238 2.32 -2.98 -29.61
CA LEU A 238 2.53 -2.54 -28.23
C LEU A 238 2.54 -1.01 -28.08
N THR A 239 2.82 -0.25 -29.14
CA THR A 239 2.72 1.22 -29.13
C THR A 239 1.26 1.65 -29.03
N THR A 240 0.39 1.05 -29.83
CA THR A 240 -1.05 1.29 -29.79
C THR A 240 -1.64 0.91 -28.44
N VAL A 241 -1.22 -0.23 -27.87
CA VAL A 241 -1.62 -0.68 -26.53
C VAL A 241 -1.20 0.34 -25.47
N ALA A 242 0.06 0.80 -25.49
CA ALA A 242 0.56 1.79 -24.52
C ALA A 242 -0.18 3.13 -24.61
N GLU A 243 -0.48 3.61 -25.82
CA GLU A 243 -1.24 4.85 -26.03
C GLU A 243 -2.69 4.73 -25.53
N ALA A 244 -3.33 3.58 -25.72
CA ALA A 244 -4.68 3.31 -25.20
C ALA A 244 -4.69 3.31 -23.66
N ILE A 245 -3.71 2.64 -23.02
CA ILE A 245 -3.56 2.66 -21.54
C ILE A 245 -3.33 4.08 -21.04
N LYS A 246 -2.43 4.83 -21.67
CA LYS A 246 -2.12 6.21 -21.28
C LYS A 246 -3.34 7.12 -21.37
N ALA A 247 -4.11 7.04 -22.44
CA ALA A 247 -5.34 7.81 -22.63
C ALA A 247 -6.41 7.46 -21.57
N THR A 248 -6.52 6.18 -21.23
CA THR A 248 -7.44 5.70 -20.18
C THR A 248 -7.00 6.20 -18.80
N ALA A 249 -5.72 6.07 -18.47
CA ALA A 249 -5.15 6.57 -17.22
C ALA A 249 -5.36 8.08 -17.04
N PHE A 250 -5.24 8.85 -18.11
CA PHE A 250 -5.57 10.29 -18.11
C PHE A 250 -7.02 10.54 -17.67
N LYS A 251 -7.99 9.80 -18.23
CA LYS A 251 -9.42 9.96 -17.91
C LYS A 251 -9.72 9.58 -16.44
N ILE A 252 -9.18 8.44 -15.99
CA ILE A 252 -9.30 7.99 -14.58
C ILE A 252 -8.75 9.06 -13.63
N THR A 253 -7.56 9.59 -13.92
CA THR A 253 -6.92 10.63 -13.10
C THR A 253 -7.75 11.90 -13.03
N ARG A 254 -8.39 12.32 -14.13
CA ARG A 254 -9.28 13.50 -14.14
C ARG A 254 -10.47 13.35 -13.19
N ALA A 255 -11.04 12.16 -13.10
CA ALA A 255 -12.12 11.88 -12.12
C ALA A 255 -11.59 11.98 -10.68
N GLY A 256 -10.42 11.41 -10.40
CA GLY A 256 -9.75 11.52 -9.10
C GLY A 256 -9.42 12.95 -8.71
N GLU A 257 -8.91 13.77 -9.63
CA GLU A 257 -8.59 15.19 -9.41
C GLU A 257 -9.82 16.01 -9.02
N LEU A 258 -10.97 15.76 -9.67
CA LEU A 258 -12.23 16.38 -9.31
C LEU A 258 -12.60 16.06 -7.86
N MET A 259 -12.54 14.79 -7.48
CA MET A 259 -12.87 14.33 -6.13
C MET A 259 -11.92 14.87 -5.07
N ALA A 260 -10.61 14.92 -5.37
CA ALA A 260 -9.60 15.46 -4.47
C ALA A 260 -9.84 16.93 -4.16
N ARG A 261 -10.12 17.74 -5.19
CA ARG A 261 -10.41 19.17 -5.05
C ARG A 261 -11.68 19.42 -4.24
N GLU A 262 -12.76 18.71 -4.56
CA GLU A 262 -14.04 18.86 -3.86
C GLU A 262 -13.93 18.42 -2.39
N ALA A 263 -13.26 17.30 -2.11
CA ALA A 263 -13.03 16.82 -0.75
C ALA A 263 -12.22 17.83 0.07
N SER A 264 -11.11 18.35 -0.48
CA SER A 264 -10.26 19.34 0.18
C SER A 264 -11.01 20.62 0.48
N GLN A 265 -11.78 21.13 -0.48
CA GLN A 265 -12.54 22.35 -0.29
C GLN A 265 -13.63 22.21 0.79
N ARG A 266 -14.38 21.09 0.78
CA ARG A 266 -15.46 20.84 1.75
C ARG A 266 -14.95 20.58 3.15
N LEU A 267 -13.81 19.91 3.27
CA LEU A 267 -13.18 19.60 4.56
C LEU A 267 -12.35 20.76 5.10
N GLY A 268 -11.99 21.75 4.25
CA GLY A 268 -11.16 22.88 4.64
C GLY A 268 -9.70 22.47 4.93
N ALA A 269 -9.22 21.39 4.28
CA ALA A 269 -7.86 20.90 4.40
C ALA A 269 -7.10 21.10 3.07
N GLN A 270 -5.77 21.18 3.14
CA GLN A 270 -4.95 21.31 1.94
C GLN A 270 -5.13 20.10 1.02
N GLN A 271 -5.25 20.31 -0.29
CA GLN A 271 -5.15 19.23 -1.25
C GLN A 271 -3.70 18.74 -1.29
N GLY A 272 -3.52 17.47 -1.04
CA GLY A 272 -2.26 16.75 -1.16
C GLY A 272 -2.13 16.07 -2.52
N ILE A 273 -1.68 14.83 -2.51
CA ILE A 273 -1.44 14.08 -3.73
C ILE A 273 -2.71 13.36 -4.23
N LEU A 274 -2.71 13.13 -5.54
CA LEU A 274 -3.58 12.19 -6.21
C LEU A 274 -2.77 10.96 -6.61
N ASP A 275 -3.11 9.83 -6.02
CA ASP A 275 -2.49 8.56 -6.34
C ASP A 275 -3.33 7.82 -7.38
N LEU A 276 -2.81 7.68 -8.60
CA LEU A 276 -3.39 6.82 -9.62
C LEU A 276 -2.73 5.45 -9.53
N SER A 277 -3.31 4.56 -8.77
CA SER A 277 -2.86 3.18 -8.67
C SER A 277 -3.91 2.23 -9.22
N LEU A 278 -3.52 1.42 -10.20
CA LEU A 278 -4.33 0.29 -10.61
C LEU A 278 -4.26 -0.76 -9.49
N ALA A 279 -5.08 -0.55 -8.47
CA ALA A 279 -5.22 -1.43 -7.32
C ALA A 279 -6.41 -2.36 -7.58
N PRO A 280 -6.18 -3.66 -7.82
CA PRO A 280 -7.24 -4.60 -8.16
C PRO A 280 -8.16 -4.87 -6.96
N THR A 281 -9.27 -5.55 -7.25
CA THR A 281 -10.13 -6.19 -6.26
C THR A 281 -10.31 -7.68 -6.60
N PRO A 282 -10.81 -8.50 -5.68
CA PRO A 282 -11.14 -9.90 -5.98
C PRO A 282 -12.31 -10.07 -6.96
N ALA A 283 -12.96 -8.97 -7.37
CA ALA A 283 -14.05 -9.01 -8.33
C ALA A 283 -13.55 -9.40 -9.72
N GLU A 284 -14.33 -10.20 -10.41
CA GLU A 284 -14.05 -10.60 -11.79
C GLU A 284 -13.99 -9.36 -12.70
N GLY A 285 -12.95 -9.27 -13.49
CA GLY A 285 -12.75 -8.15 -14.42
C GLY A 285 -12.00 -6.95 -13.85
N ASP A 286 -11.72 -6.91 -12.55
CA ASP A 286 -10.96 -5.84 -11.89
C ASP A 286 -9.58 -6.36 -11.44
N SER A 287 -8.78 -6.85 -12.39
CA SER A 287 -7.52 -7.55 -12.16
C SER A 287 -6.39 -6.98 -13.00
N VAL A 288 -5.25 -6.71 -12.37
CA VAL A 288 -4.01 -6.32 -13.05
C VAL A 288 -3.43 -7.52 -13.82
N ALA A 289 -3.52 -8.72 -13.27
CA ALA A 289 -3.09 -9.93 -14.00
C ALA A 289 -3.86 -10.08 -15.31
N GLU A 290 -5.18 -9.85 -15.32
CA GLU A 290 -5.99 -9.91 -16.54
C GLU A 290 -5.64 -8.80 -17.54
N ILE A 291 -5.19 -7.62 -17.09
CA ILE A 291 -4.63 -6.59 -17.97
C ILE A 291 -3.36 -7.11 -18.66
N LEU A 292 -2.45 -7.74 -17.90
CA LEU A 292 -1.22 -8.30 -18.48
C LEU A 292 -1.52 -9.39 -19.51
N GLU A 293 -2.50 -10.24 -19.23
CA GLU A 293 -3.00 -11.26 -20.16
C GLU A 293 -3.65 -10.63 -21.41
N ALA A 294 -4.40 -9.54 -21.25
CA ALA A 294 -4.96 -8.77 -22.37
C ALA A 294 -3.87 -8.09 -23.25
N ILE A 295 -2.73 -7.70 -22.66
CA ILE A 295 -1.57 -7.19 -23.42
C ILE A 295 -0.95 -8.30 -24.29
N GLY A 296 -1.21 -9.57 -23.99
CA GLY A 296 -0.76 -10.71 -24.79
C GLY A 296 0.12 -11.71 -24.04
N VAL A 297 0.27 -11.58 -22.71
CA VAL A 297 0.90 -12.61 -21.88
C VAL A 297 -0.07 -13.79 -21.77
N GLY A 298 0.39 -15.00 -22.01
CA GLY A 298 -0.49 -16.19 -22.01
C GLY A 298 -1.14 -16.45 -20.64
N THR A 299 -0.32 -16.39 -19.60
CA THR A 299 -0.76 -16.46 -18.18
C THR A 299 0.15 -15.58 -17.36
N CYS A 300 -0.41 -14.81 -16.44
CA CYS A 300 0.37 -13.98 -15.53
C CYS A 300 1.37 -14.85 -14.74
N GLY A 301 2.62 -14.40 -14.68
CA GLY A 301 3.74 -15.18 -14.14
C GLY A 301 4.63 -15.82 -15.23
N GLY A 302 4.09 -16.08 -16.41
CA GLY A 302 4.84 -16.63 -17.55
C GLY A 302 5.87 -15.65 -18.14
N PRO A 303 6.71 -16.12 -19.09
CA PRO A 303 7.63 -15.26 -19.82
C PRO A 303 6.89 -14.08 -20.49
N GLY A 304 7.46 -12.87 -20.40
CA GLY A 304 6.84 -11.64 -20.90
C GLY A 304 6.09 -10.82 -19.83
N THR A 305 5.64 -11.42 -18.73
CA THR A 305 4.86 -10.74 -17.68
C THR A 305 5.56 -9.49 -17.14
N THR A 306 6.86 -9.56 -16.81
CA THR A 306 7.62 -8.42 -16.29
C THR A 306 7.72 -7.29 -17.34
N ALA A 307 7.89 -7.62 -18.62
CA ALA A 307 7.94 -6.63 -19.70
C ALA A 307 6.57 -5.96 -19.91
N ALA A 308 5.49 -6.73 -19.91
CA ALA A 308 4.12 -6.21 -20.01
C ALA A 308 3.77 -5.30 -18.82
N LEU A 309 4.20 -5.68 -17.61
CA LEU A 309 4.03 -4.86 -16.41
C LEU A 309 4.83 -3.55 -16.48
N ALA A 310 6.04 -3.57 -17.03
CA ALA A 310 6.83 -2.37 -17.26
C ALA A 310 6.12 -1.39 -18.21
N LEU A 311 5.58 -1.89 -19.32
CA LEU A 311 4.78 -1.11 -20.27
C LEU A 311 3.54 -0.52 -19.58
N LEU A 312 2.78 -1.35 -18.87
CA LEU A 312 1.57 -0.94 -18.15
C LEU A 312 1.87 0.17 -17.14
N ASN A 313 2.86 -0.04 -16.27
CA ASN A 313 3.22 0.89 -15.21
C ASN A 313 3.70 2.25 -15.75
N ASP A 314 4.50 2.25 -16.82
CA ASP A 314 4.98 3.47 -17.48
C ASP A 314 3.84 4.23 -18.17
N ALA A 315 2.98 3.53 -18.91
CA ALA A 315 1.84 4.14 -19.60
C ALA A 315 0.84 4.77 -18.61
N VAL A 316 0.55 4.10 -17.49
CA VAL A 316 -0.31 4.61 -16.42
C VAL A 316 0.28 5.89 -15.82
N LYS A 317 1.56 5.89 -15.45
CA LYS A 317 2.24 7.08 -14.92
C LYS A 317 2.23 8.26 -15.90
N LYS A 318 2.51 8.01 -17.17
CA LYS A 318 2.45 9.04 -18.23
C LYS A 318 1.05 9.64 -18.36
N GLY A 319 -0.01 8.83 -18.33
CA GLY A 319 -1.38 9.29 -18.37
C GLY A 319 -1.74 10.14 -17.14
N GLY A 320 -1.32 9.70 -15.95
CA GLY A 320 -1.56 10.40 -14.70
C GLY A 320 -0.95 11.80 -14.68
N VAL A 321 0.36 11.93 -14.93
CA VAL A 321 1.06 13.23 -14.88
C VAL A 321 0.59 14.21 -15.96
N MET A 322 -0.03 13.74 -17.03
CA MET A 322 -0.67 14.61 -18.03
C MET A 322 -2.02 15.16 -17.56
N ALA A 323 -2.67 14.51 -16.60
CA ALA A 323 -4.01 14.84 -16.14
C ALA A 323 -4.03 15.76 -14.90
N SER A 324 -3.02 15.63 -14.02
CA SER A 324 -2.91 16.39 -12.76
C SER A 324 -1.45 16.68 -12.44
N SER A 325 -1.18 17.86 -11.89
CA SER A 325 0.13 18.23 -11.34
C SER A 325 0.37 17.67 -9.93
N SER A 326 -0.65 17.11 -9.31
CA SER A 326 -0.61 16.58 -7.94
C SER A 326 -0.43 15.06 -7.89
N VAL A 327 -0.07 14.42 -8.99
CA VAL A 327 0.16 12.96 -9.03
C VAL A 327 1.37 12.60 -8.17
N GLY A 328 1.17 11.67 -7.25
CA GLY A 328 2.20 11.24 -6.30
C GLY A 328 1.91 9.85 -5.71
N GLY A 329 2.38 9.63 -4.48
CA GLY A 329 2.17 8.38 -3.77
C GLY A 329 2.82 7.18 -4.44
N LEU A 330 2.06 6.11 -4.58
CA LEU A 330 2.47 4.84 -5.20
C LEU A 330 1.89 4.65 -6.61
N SER A 331 1.58 5.75 -7.30
CA SER A 331 0.95 5.72 -8.64
C SER A 331 1.58 4.70 -9.58
N GLY A 332 0.74 3.91 -10.24
CA GLY A 332 1.14 2.88 -11.19
C GLY A 332 0.34 1.59 -11.07
N ALA A 333 0.95 0.45 -11.34
CA ALA A 333 0.29 -0.85 -11.26
C ALA A 333 0.68 -1.59 -9.98
N PHE A 334 -0.32 -1.97 -9.17
CA PHE A 334 -0.19 -2.84 -7.99
C PHE A 334 -0.27 -4.31 -8.40
N ILE A 335 0.41 -5.17 -7.64
CA ILE A 335 0.41 -6.61 -7.86
C ILE A 335 0.15 -7.39 -6.55
N PRO A 336 -0.86 -7.04 -5.74
CA PRO A 336 -1.21 -7.80 -4.54
C PRO A 336 -1.76 -9.17 -4.93
N VAL A 337 -1.33 -10.23 -4.24
CA VAL A 337 -1.76 -11.58 -4.62
C VAL A 337 -3.19 -11.85 -4.16
N SER A 338 -3.55 -11.51 -2.92
CA SER A 338 -4.89 -11.85 -2.38
C SER A 338 -6.02 -10.97 -2.92
N GLU A 339 -5.69 -9.78 -3.41
CA GLU A 339 -6.67 -8.78 -3.83
C GLU A 339 -6.93 -8.81 -5.36
N ASP A 340 -6.32 -9.73 -6.09
CA ASP A 340 -6.39 -9.83 -7.57
C ASP A 340 -6.77 -11.25 -8.00
N ALA A 341 -7.97 -11.42 -8.56
CA ALA A 341 -8.46 -12.71 -8.98
C ALA A 341 -7.53 -13.44 -9.97
N GLY A 342 -6.88 -12.71 -10.86
CA GLY A 342 -5.90 -13.27 -11.81
C GLY A 342 -4.58 -13.65 -11.14
N MET A 343 -4.08 -12.86 -10.19
CA MET A 343 -2.89 -13.21 -9.41
C MET A 343 -3.13 -14.45 -8.55
N ILE A 344 -4.29 -14.54 -7.89
CA ILE A 344 -4.70 -15.72 -7.13
C ILE A 344 -4.64 -16.96 -8.02
N ARG A 345 -5.31 -16.93 -9.20
CA ARG A 345 -5.30 -18.07 -10.13
C ARG A 345 -3.89 -18.43 -10.59
N ALA A 346 -3.07 -17.44 -10.89
CA ALA A 346 -1.69 -17.65 -11.31
C ALA A 346 -0.83 -18.28 -10.22
N ALA A 347 -1.03 -17.89 -8.96
CA ALA A 347 -0.35 -18.49 -7.82
C ALA A 347 -0.83 -19.92 -7.54
N GLU A 348 -2.13 -20.18 -7.57
CA GLU A 348 -2.71 -21.52 -7.36
C GLU A 348 -2.29 -22.54 -8.44
N THR A 349 -2.14 -22.08 -9.67
CA THR A 349 -1.66 -22.95 -10.78
C THR A 349 -0.15 -23.11 -10.83
N GLY A 350 0.60 -22.38 -9.99
CA GLY A 350 2.06 -22.39 -9.98
C GLY A 350 2.70 -21.62 -11.16
N ALA A 351 1.91 -20.86 -11.93
CA ALA A 351 2.44 -19.99 -12.98
C ALA A 351 3.18 -18.77 -12.40
N LEU A 352 2.74 -18.33 -11.21
CA LEU A 352 3.33 -17.21 -10.48
C LEU A 352 4.04 -17.72 -9.23
N SER A 353 5.36 -17.56 -9.15
CA SER A 353 6.16 -17.86 -7.97
C SER A 353 6.57 -16.58 -7.22
N LEU A 354 7.08 -16.73 -5.99
CA LEU A 354 7.58 -15.61 -5.21
C LEU A 354 8.74 -14.91 -5.91
N GLU A 355 9.70 -15.67 -6.47
CA GLU A 355 10.84 -15.14 -7.22
C GLU A 355 10.39 -14.41 -8.50
N LYS A 356 9.28 -14.86 -9.12
CA LYS A 356 8.70 -14.15 -10.26
C LYS A 356 8.05 -12.83 -9.82
N LEU A 357 7.38 -12.81 -8.68
CA LEU A 357 6.87 -11.58 -8.08
C LEU A 357 8.00 -10.60 -7.77
N GLU A 358 9.10 -11.05 -7.14
CA GLU A 358 10.29 -10.21 -6.90
C GLU A 358 10.83 -9.60 -8.20
N ALA A 359 10.93 -10.37 -9.28
CA ALA A 359 11.31 -9.84 -10.58
C ALA A 359 10.31 -8.79 -11.11
N MET A 360 9.02 -8.98 -10.88
CA MET A 360 7.97 -8.03 -11.27
C MET A 360 8.01 -6.75 -10.43
N THR A 361 8.44 -6.82 -9.17
CA THR A 361 8.56 -5.65 -8.30
C THR A 361 9.63 -4.67 -8.75
N CYS A 362 10.58 -5.10 -9.58
CA CYS A 362 11.51 -4.17 -10.24
C CYS A 362 10.80 -3.09 -11.07
N VAL A 363 9.62 -3.37 -11.59
CA VAL A 363 8.89 -2.54 -12.56
C VAL A 363 7.46 -2.18 -12.14
N CYS A 364 6.93 -2.76 -11.06
CA CYS A 364 5.63 -2.36 -10.50
C CYS A 364 5.73 -1.05 -9.70
N SER A 365 4.63 -0.59 -9.15
CA SER A 365 4.62 0.66 -8.35
C SER A 365 4.88 0.45 -6.86
N VAL A 366 4.69 -0.75 -6.31
CA VAL A 366 4.76 -1.00 -4.86
C VAL A 366 5.84 -2.01 -4.49
N GLY A 367 5.61 -3.30 -4.61
CA GLY A 367 6.48 -4.38 -4.12
C GLY A 367 5.71 -5.67 -3.94
N LEU A 368 6.20 -6.54 -3.06
CA LEU A 368 5.50 -7.75 -2.62
C LEU A 368 4.33 -7.37 -1.72
N ASP A 369 3.13 -7.74 -2.13
CA ASP A 369 1.93 -7.31 -1.42
C ASP A 369 0.92 -8.44 -1.21
N MET A 370 0.42 -8.56 0.02
CA MET A 370 -0.61 -9.53 0.44
C MET A 370 -0.31 -10.98 0.02
N ILE A 371 0.90 -11.44 0.33
CA ILE A 371 1.40 -12.76 -0.04
C ILE A 371 1.41 -13.67 1.19
N ALA A 372 0.58 -14.72 1.18
CA ALA A 372 0.65 -15.76 2.20
C ALA A 372 1.83 -16.70 1.92
N ILE A 373 2.61 -16.96 2.96
CA ILE A 373 3.75 -17.89 2.95
C ILE A 373 3.56 -18.98 4.03
N PRO A 374 4.23 -20.15 3.95
CA PRO A 374 4.09 -21.20 4.96
C PRO A 374 4.35 -20.67 6.38
N GLY A 375 3.52 -21.08 7.34
CA GLY A 375 3.59 -20.61 8.71
C GLY A 375 4.89 -21.00 9.44
N ASP A 376 5.59 -22.01 8.97
CA ASP A 376 6.90 -22.46 9.49
C ASP A 376 8.09 -21.75 8.83
N THR A 377 7.87 -20.84 7.88
CA THR A 377 8.94 -20.04 7.27
C THR A 377 9.77 -19.35 8.35
N SER A 378 11.09 -19.55 8.29
CA SER A 378 12.00 -19.03 9.32
C SER A 378 12.11 -17.50 9.26
N VAL A 379 12.50 -16.88 10.38
CA VAL A 379 12.77 -15.44 10.46
C VAL A 379 13.88 -15.04 9.48
N GLU A 380 14.89 -15.90 9.30
CA GLU A 380 15.98 -15.67 8.35
C GLU A 380 15.51 -15.66 6.90
N ALA A 381 14.54 -16.49 6.54
CA ALA A 381 13.96 -16.49 5.20
C ALA A 381 13.13 -15.20 4.97
N ILE A 382 12.30 -14.81 5.94
CA ILE A 382 11.57 -13.54 5.89
C ILE A 382 12.54 -12.35 5.82
N CYS A 383 13.65 -12.39 6.58
CA CYS A 383 14.70 -11.38 6.51
C CYS A 383 15.30 -11.29 5.11
N GLY A 384 15.54 -12.43 4.45
CA GLY A 384 16.02 -12.48 3.06
C GLY A 384 15.06 -11.83 2.10
N ILE A 385 13.79 -12.19 2.15
CA ILE A 385 12.72 -11.60 1.30
C ILE A 385 12.66 -10.07 1.47
N ILE A 386 12.67 -9.58 2.72
CA ILE A 386 12.67 -8.13 2.98
C ILE A 386 13.94 -7.47 2.44
N ALA A 387 15.10 -8.10 2.60
CA ALA A 387 16.37 -7.56 2.12
C ALA A 387 16.42 -7.48 0.59
N ASP A 388 15.92 -8.49 -0.12
CA ASP A 388 15.88 -8.55 -1.59
C ASP A 388 14.96 -7.46 -2.14
N GLU A 389 13.77 -7.28 -1.58
CA GLU A 389 12.87 -6.20 -1.96
C GLU A 389 13.45 -4.82 -1.65
N CYS A 390 14.10 -4.64 -0.51
CA CYS A 390 14.80 -3.40 -0.19
C CYS A 390 15.94 -3.12 -1.17
N ALA A 391 16.67 -4.14 -1.61
CA ALA A 391 17.73 -4.00 -2.61
C ALA A 391 17.16 -3.57 -3.98
N ILE A 392 16.05 -4.16 -4.40
CA ILE A 392 15.33 -3.75 -5.62
C ILE A 392 14.91 -2.28 -5.53
N GLY A 393 14.29 -1.87 -4.41
CA GLY A 393 13.87 -0.49 -4.20
C GLY A 393 15.03 0.49 -4.17
N MET A 394 16.09 0.15 -3.44
CA MET A 394 17.29 0.97 -3.28
C MET A 394 18.00 1.20 -4.61
N ILE A 395 18.23 0.16 -5.41
CA ILE A 395 18.96 0.25 -6.67
C ILE A 395 18.16 0.97 -7.74
N ASN A 396 16.85 0.71 -7.83
CA ASN A 396 15.97 1.31 -8.83
C ASN A 396 15.43 2.69 -8.42
N ASN A 397 15.77 3.19 -7.24
CA ASN A 397 15.27 4.46 -6.70
C ASN A 397 13.73 4.53 -6.74
N LYS A 398 13.09 3.47 -6.31
CA LYS A 398 11.63 3.35 -6.22
C LYS A 398 11.22 2.87 -4.83
N THR A 399 9.99 3.15 -4.44
CA THR A 399 9.41 2.52 -3.25
C THR A 399 9.23 1.03 -3.50
N THR A 400 9.67 0.23 -2.53
CA THR A 400 9.26 -1.17 -2.40
C THR A 400 8.66 -1.40 -1.03
N ALA A 401 7.63 -2.24 -1.00
CA ALA A 401 6.92 -2.66 0.19
C ALA A 401 6.99 -4.19 0.31
N VAL A 402 7.03 -4.69 1.53
CA VAL A 402 6.90 -6.12 1.81
C VAL A 402 5.75 -6.30 2.79
N ARG A 403 4.68 -6.94 2.30
CA ARG A 403 3.52 -7.38 3.08
C ARG A 403 3.34 -8.88 2.86
N VAL A 404 4.20 -9.66 3.52
CA VAL A 404 4.14 -11.14 3.54
C VAL A 404 3.48 -11.61 4.83
N ILE A 405 2.66 -12.65 4.74
CA ILE A 405 1.81 -13.13 5.83
C ILE A 405 2.16 -14.60 6.10
N PRO A 406 3.00 -14.88 7.13
CA PRO A 406 3.21 -16.24 7.58
C PRO A 406 1.89 -16.88 8.04
N ALA A 407 1.42 -17.87 7.31
CA ALA A 407 0.14 -18.54 7.53
C ALA A 407 0.28 -19.61 8.62
N ILE A 408 0.23 -19.19 9.88
CA ILE A 408 0.49 -20.05 11.05
C ILE A 408 -0.40 -21.29 11.03
N GLY A 409 0.23 -22.46 11.13
CA GLY A 409 -0.47 -23.77 11.08
C GLY A 409 -0.88 -24.21 9.67
N LYS A 410 -0.50 -23.47 8.61
CA LYS A 410 -0.84 -23.78 7.21
C LYS A 410 0.43 -23.96 6.37
N THR A 411 0.26 -24.69 5.25
CA THR A 411 1.33 -25.05 4.33
C THR A 411 0.95 -24.71 2.88
N VAL A 412 1.84 -24.92 1.95
CA VAL A 412 1.57 -24.76 0.50
C VAL A 412 0.35 -25.58 0.09
N GLY A 413 -0.57 -24.93 -0.61
CA GLY A 413 -1.87 -25.50 -1.02
C GLY A 413 -3.03 -25.11 -0.11
N ASP A 414 -2.75 -24.61 1.10
CA ASP A 414 -3.76 -23.97 1.96
C ASP A 414 -3.98 -22.52 1.54
N ARG A 415 -4.92 -21.82 2.21
CA ARG A 415 -5.17 -20.41 1.98
C ARG A 415 -5.55 -19.66 3.25
N LEU A 416 -5.36 -18.34 3.24
CA LEU A 416 -5.87 -17.41 4.24
C LEU A 416 -7.06 -16.65 3.66
N GLU A 417 -8.15 -16.57 4.42
CA GLU A 417 -9.40 -15.89 4.01
C GLU A 417 -9.52 -14.55 4.75
N PHE A 418 -9.39 -13.43 4.04
CA PHE A 418 -9.54 -12.11 4.64
C PHE A 418 -10.93 -11.52 4.41
N GLY A 419 -11.56 -11.86 3.29
CA GLY A 419 -12.86 -11.35 2.88
C GLY A 419 -12.82 -9.92 2.34
N GLY A 420 -13.96 -9.43 1.86
CA GLY A 420 -14.10 -8.09 1.31
C GLY A 420 -13.10 -7.79 0.21
N LEU A 421 -12.51 -6.60 0.23
CA LEU A 421 -11.51 -6.16 -0.76
C LEU A 421 -10.17 -6.90 -0.64
N GLN A 422 -9.87 -7.48 0.52
CA GLN A 422 -8.61 -8.20 0.74
C GLN A 422 -8.64 -9.64 0.20
N GLY A 423 -9.82 -10.18 -0.13
CA GLY A 423 -10.00 -11.46 -0.77
C GLY A 423 -9.45 -12.64 0.00
N TYR A 424 -8.68 -13.50 -0.67
CA TYR A 424 -7.97 -14.60 -0.05
C TYR A 424 -6.58 -14.79 -0.66
N ALA A 425 -5.63 -15.26 0.14
CA ALA A 425 -4.26 -15.53 -0.31
C ALA A 425 -3.97 -17.03 -0.31
N PRO A 426 -3.66 -17.66 -1.45
CA PRO A 426 -3.09 -18.99 -1.47
C PRO A 426 -1.70 -18.96 -0.82
N VAL A 427 -1.39 -19.98 -0.02
CA VAL A 427 -0.05 -20.11 0.59
C VAL A 427 0.95 -20.51 -0.48
N MET A 428 1.82 -19.58 -0.86
CA MET A 428 2.83 -19.76 -1.91
C MET A 428 4.10 -20.42 -1.36
N PRO A 429 4.78 -21.26 -2.13
CA PRO A 429 6.04 -21.85 -1.70
C PRO A 429 7.12 -20.77 -1.52
N VAL A 430 7.96 -20.97 -0.50
CA VAL A 430 9.16 -20.15 -0.24
C VAL A 430 10.40 -21.04 -0.36
N ASN A 431 11.45 -20.51 -0.96
CA ASN A 431 12.71 -21.20 -1.03
C ASN A 431 13.27 -21.42 0.41
N ARG A 432 13.48 -22.69 0.76
CA ARG A 432 13.91 -23.09 2.12
C ARG A 432 15.41 -22.95 2.39
N PHE A 433 16.19 -22.58 1.39
CA PHE A 433 17.64 -22.40 1.54
C PHE A 433 17.97 -20.98 2.03
N ALA A 434 17.45 -20.63 3.21
CA ALA A 434 17.69 -19.33 3.82
C ALA A 434 19.15 -19.19 4.30
N GLY A 435 19.71 -18.03 4.05
CA GLY A 435 21.09 -17.70 4.46
C GLY A 435 21.16 -17.21 5.91
N THR A 436 21.19 -18.10 6.91
CA THR A 436 21.27 -17.72 8.32
C THR A 436 22.44 -16.75 8.58
N THR A 437 23.63 -17.03 8.04
CA THR A 437 24.77 -16.12 8.18
C THR A 437 24.50 -14.74 7.58
N PHE A 438 23.84 -14.67 6.43
CA PHE A 438 23.48 -13.39 5.79
C PHE A 438 22.54 -12.58 6.68
N ALA A 439 21.47 -13.19 7.15
CA ALA A 439 20.46 -12.52 8.00
C ALA A 439 21.09 -11.94 9.29
N HIS A 440 22.02 -12.67 9.91
CA HIS A 440 22.67 -12.28 11.17
C HIS A 440 23.94 -11.43 11.02
N ARG A 441 24.36 -11.04 9.79
CA ARG A 441 25.49 -10.12 9.64
C ARG A 441 25.23 -8.74 10.22
N GLY A 442 23.98 -8.28 10.20
CA GLY A 442 23.60 -6.99 10.74
C GLY A 442 24.24 -5.80 10.03
N GLY A 443 24.23 -4.66 10.71
CA GLY A 443 24.84 -3.44 10.24
C GLY A 443 24.05 -2.82 9.08
N ARG A 444 24.77 -2.29 8.08
CA ARG A 444 24.15 -1.57 6.95
C ARG A 444 24.66 -2.09 5.62
N MET A 445 23.76 -2.34 4.70
CA MET A 445 24.08 -2.41 3.28
C MET A 445 24.23 -0.96 2.77
N PRO A 446 25.41 -0.54 2.29
CA PRO A 446 25.64 0.85 1.94
C PRO A 446 24.80 1.30 0.75
N ALA A 447 24.54 2.61 0.67
CA ALA A 447 23.85 3.20 -0.46
C ALA A 447 24.58 2.95 -1.79
N PRO A 448 23.85 2.70 -2.89
CA PRO A 448 24.48 2.43 -4.18
C PRO A 448 25.18 3.68 -4.76
N LEU A 449 26.14 3.45 -5.66
CA LEU A 449 26.90 4.55 -6.27
C LEU A 449 26.01 5.61 -6.94
N ASN A 450 24.91 5.20 -7.55
CA ASN A 450 23.95 6.12 -8.19
C ASN A 450 23.20 7.04 -7.21
N ALA A 451 23.31 6.80 -5.90
CA ALA A 451 22.78 7.68 -4.87
C ALA A 451 23.68 8.89 -4.56
N LEU A 452 24.94 8.84 -4.99
CA LEU A 452 25.91 9.94 -4.84
C LEU A 452 25.65 11.06 -5.84
N LYS A 453 24.40 11.53 -5.88
CA LYS A 453 24.01 12.72 -6.64
C LYS A 453 23.93 13.91 -5.68
N ASN A 454 24.68 14.92 -5.97
CA ASN A 454 24.61 16.18 -5.24
C ASN A 454 23.40 16.99 -5.68
#